data_29100418fe9951478156545225925fd6
#
_entry.id   29100418fe9951478156545225925fd6
#
_cell.length_a   1.000
_cell.length_b   1.000
_cell.length_c   1.000
_cell.angle_alpha   90.00
_cell.angle_beta   90.00
_cell.angle_gamma   90.00
#
_symmetry.space_group_name_H-M   'P 1'
#
loop_
_entity.id
_entity.type
_entity.pdbx_description
1 polymer ?
#
loop_
_entity_poly.entity_id
_entity_poly.type
_entity_poly.pdbx_seq_one_letter_code
_entity_poly.pdbx_strand_id
1 'polypeptide(L)'
;MPADAARLATAFATTPPLVVLTSNRTREVHDAHKRRCLYHWLQHPDFDREVAILRRRLPDVTEQLAREVARATAKLRTLDLLKPPGVAEAMDWATALHTLGARELDPDVAARTLGAVLKYREDTDRVHAMARGALFGGG
;
A
#
# COMPACT_ATOMS: atom_id res chain seq x y z
N MET A 1 -3.36 7.34 38.58
CA MET A 1 -3.30 7.71 37.21
C MET A 1 -4.11 6.84 36.27
N PRO A 2 -5.23 6.48 36.27
CA PRO A 2 -6.13 6.38 35.11
C PRO A 2 -7.61 6.53 35.46
N ALA A 3 -7.91 7.54 36.25
CA ALA A 3 -9.31 7.80 36.64
C ALA A 3 -10.13 8.47 35.51
N ASP A 4 -9.49 9.05 34.51
CA ASP A 4 -10.17 9.77 33.44
C ASP A 4 -10.60 8.89 32.26
N ALA A 5 -9.95 7.76 32.01
CA ALA A 5 -10.34 6.84 30.94
C ALA A 5 -11.66 6.11 31.23
N ALA A 6 -11.98 5.89 32.50
CA ALA A 6 -13.22 5.22 32.91
C ALA A 6 -14.45 6.14 32.81
N ARG A 7 -14.27 7.45 32.82
CA ARG A 7 -15.39 8.42 32.72
C ARG A 7 -15.87 8.65 31.28
N LEU A 8 -15.04 8.37 30.27
CA LEU A 8 -15.41 8.49 28.86
C LEU A 8 -16.26 7.31 28.34
N ALA A 9 -16.40 6.24 29.10
CA ALA A 9 -17.14 5.04 28.70
C ALA A 9 -18.65 5.10 28.92
N THR A 10 -19.20 6.22 29.44
CA THR A 10 -20.62 6.32 29.84
C THR A 10 -21.42 7.30 28.97
N ALA A 11 -21.09 7.47 27.71
CA ALA A 11 -21.97 8.13 26.76
C ALA A 11 -22.98 7.12 26.21
N PHE A 12 -24.22 7.20 26.68
CA PHE A 12 -25.32 6.38 26.14
C PHE A 12 -25.84 7.02 24.85
N ALA A 13 -25.61 6.36 23.72
CA ALA A 13 -26.28 6.72 22.49
C ALA A 13 -27.75 6.24 22.55
N THR A 14 -28.69 7.09 22.21
CA THR A 14 -30.11 6.73 22.10
C THR A 14 -30.41 5.87 20.86
N THR A 15 -29.50 5.87 19.89
CA THR A 15 -29.57 5.03 18.69
C THR A 15 -28.23 4.28 18.54
N PRO A 16 -28.23 2.97 18.26
CA PRO A 16 -27.00 2.22 18.05
C PRO A 16 -26.18 2.83 16.91
N PRO A 17 -24.88 3.15 17.11
CA PRO A 17 -24.03 3.67 16.04
C PRO A 17 -23.71 2.59 15.02
N LEU A 18 -23.58 3.00 13.75
CA LEU A 18 -22.91 2.19 12.75
C LEU A 18 -21.40 2.31 12.96
N VAL A 19 -20.75 1.18 13.24
CA VAL A 19 -19.29 1.13 13.47
C VAL A 19 -18.62 0.36 12.37
N VAL A 20 -17.60 0.96 11.76
CA VAL A 20 -16.72 0.30 10.77
C VAL A 20 -15.33 0.17 11.38
N LEU A 21 -14.83 -1.07 11.47
CA LEU A 21 -13.49 -1.38 11.93
C LEU A 21 -12.63 -1.74 10.73
N THR A 22 -11.46 -1.12 10.61
CA THR A 22 -10.46 -1.45 9.57
C THR A 22 -9.23 -2.06 10.21
N SER A 23 -8.63 -3.06 9.55
CA SER A 23 -7.40 -3.71 9.97
C SER A 23 -6.52 -3.98 8.76
N ASN A 24 -5.21 -3.71 8.90
CA ASN A 24 -4.19 -4.00 7.90
C ASN A 24 -3.42 -5.32 8.15
N ARG A 25 -3.96 -6.23 9.00
CA ARG A 25 -3.36 -7.50 9.39
C ARG A 25 -2.07 -7.44 10.22
N THR A 26 -1.57 -6.29 10.62
CA THR A 26 -0.37 -6.22 11.47
C THR A 26 -0.62 -6.76 12.87
N ARG A 27 -1.88 -6.86 13.27
CA ARG A 27 -2.34 -7.58 14.48
C ARG A 27 -3.57 -8.39 14.13
N GLU A 28 -3.64 -9.61 14.65
CA GLU A 28 -4.88 -10.38 14.57
C GLU A 28 -6.00 -9.67 15.33
N VAL A 29 -7.12 -9.48 14.64
CA VAL A 29 -8.35 -9.02 15.30
C VAL A 29 -8.81 -10.15 16.20
N HIS A 30 -8.99 -9.86 17.48
CA HIS A 30 -9.40 -10.85 18.47
C HIS A 30 -10.68 -11.58 18.03
N ASP A 31 -10.73 -12.88 18.17
CA ASP A 31 -11.87 -13.73 17.71
C ASP A 31 -13.21 -13.27 18.26
N ALA A 32 -13.23 -12.69 19.46
CA ALA A 32 -14.42 -12.09 20.04
C ALA A 32 -15.02 -10.96 19.20
N HIS A 33 -14.19 -10.17 18.50
CA HIS A 33 -14.65 -9.11 17.60
C HIS A 33 -15.10 -9.70 16.25
N LYS A 34 -14.37 -10.69 15.72
CA LYS A 34 -14.73 -11.35 14.47
C LYS A 34 -16.14 -11.95 14.51
N ARG A 35 -16.53 -12.54 15.63
CA ARG A 35 -17.87 -13.16 15.82
C ARG A 35 -19.02 -12.16 15.87
N ARG A 36 -18.74 -10.88 16.15
CA ARG A 36 -19.74 -9.82 16.33
C ARG A 36 -19.79 -8.84 15.16
N CYS A 37 -18.96 -9.02 14.13
CA CYS A 37 -18.86 -8.13 12.98
C CYS A 37 -19.19 -8.88 11.70
N LEU A 38 -19.76 -8.17 10.75
CA LEU A 38 -19.74 -8.60 9.36
C LEU A 38 -18.31 -8.38 8.83
N TYR A 39 -17.71 -9.44 8.34
CA TYR A 39 -16.31 -9.40 7.92
C TYR A 39 -16.22 -9.31 6.41
N HIS A 40 -15.49 -8.33 5.91
CA HIS A 40 -15.24 -8.13 4.49
C HIS A 40 -13.75 -7.97 4.22
N TRP A 41 -13.26 -8.77 3.29
CA TRP A 41 -11.87 -8.72 2.84
C TRP A 41 -11.73 -7.80 1.63
N LEU A 42 -10.84 -6.85 1.73
CA LEU A 42 -10.41 -6.04 0.60
C LEU A 42 -9.13 -6.64 0.02
N GLN A 43 -9.22 -7.09 -1.22
CA GLN A 43 -8.06 -7.53 -1.98
C GLN A 43 -7.36 -6.32 -2.61
N HIS A 44 -6.10 -6.50 -3.02
CA HIS A 44 -5.43 -5.50 -3.84
C HIS A 44 -6.25 -5.28 -5.14
N PRO A 45 -6.35 -4.03 -5.62
CA PRO A 45 -7.01 -3.75 -6.87
C PRO A 45 -6.30 -4.46 -8.03
N ASP A 46 -7.05 -4.77 -9.08
CA ASP A 46 -6.45 -5.19 -10.35
C ASP A 46 -5.63 -4.04 -10.97
N PHE A 47 -4.89 -4.38 -12.02
CA PHE A 47 -3.97 -3.44 -12.66
C PHE A 47 -4.66 -2.15 -13.14
N ASP A 48 -5.77 -2.28 -13.86
CA ASP A 48 -6.45 -1.11 -14.45
C ASP A 48 -7.05 -0.21 -13.37
N ARG A 49 -7.60 -0.81 -12.32
CA ARG A 49 -8.11 -0.08 -11.17
C ARG A 49 -7.01 0.61 -10.38
N GLU A 50 -5.84 -0.02 -10.23
CA GLU A 50 -4.69 0.61 -9.55
C GLU A 50 -4.18 1.81 -10.35
N VAL A 51 -4.04 1.68 -11.67
CA VAL A 51 -3.71 2.80 -12.56
C VAL A 51 -4.73 3.95 -12.42
N ALA A 52 -6.02 3.62 -12.42
CA ALA A 52 -7.08 4.62 -12.26
C ALA A 52 -6.99 5.34 -10.90
N ILE A 53 -6.66 4.62 -9.82
CA ILE A 53 -6.46 5.21 -8.49
C ILE A 53 -5.26 6.15 -8.51
N LEU A 54 -4.11 5.70 -9.04
CA LEU A 54 -2.89 6.52 -9.13
C LEU A 54 -3.17 7.81 -9.91
N ARG A 55 -3.79 7.71 -11.07
CA ARG A 55 -4.14 8.87 -11.92
C ARG A 55 -5.09 9.84 -11.24
N ARG A 56 -6.10 9.33 -10.54
CA ARG A 56 -7.07 10.16 -9.83
C ARG A 56 -6.46 10.89 -8.64
N ARG A 57 -5.54 10.23 -7.92
CA ARG A 57 -4.92 10.76 -6.72
C ARG A 57 -3.71 11.65 -7.01
N LEU A 58 -3.04 11.39 -8.11
CA LEU A 58 -1.80 12.04 -8.54
C LEU A 58 -1.97 12.56 -9.96
N PRO A 59 -2.75 13.64 -10.17
CA PRO A 59 -3.08 14.14 -11.52
C PRO A 59 -1.85 14.61 -12.31
N ASP A 60 -0.78 15.01 -11.62
CA ASP A 60 0.46 15.48 -12.23
C ASP A 60 1.39 14.34 -12.68
N VAL A 61 1.15 13.12 -12.23
CA VAL A 61 1.88 11.93 -12.68
C VAL A 61 1.42 11.55 -14.09
N THR A 62 2.37 11.28 -15.00
CA THR A 62 2.04 10.85 -16.37
C THR A 62 1.32 9.50 -16.35
N GLU A 63 0.49 9.25 -17.34
CA GLU A 63 -0.17 7.94 -17.47
C GLU A 63 0.83 6.81 -17.61
N GLN A 64 1.88 7.02 -18.39
CA GLN A 64 2.97 6.07 -18.56
C GLN A 64 3.59 5.69 -17.22
N LEU A 65 4.00 6.67 -16.41
CA LEU A 65 4.61 6.44 -15.11
C LEU A 65 3.62 5.71 -14.16
N ALA A 66 2.35 6.11 -14.15
CA ALA A 66 1.33 5.44 -13.33
C ALA A 66 1.16 3.96 -13.72
N ARG A 67 1.13 3.64 -15.02
CA ARG A 67 1.04 2.25 -15.50
C ARG A 67 2.28 1.44 -15.16
N GLU A 68 3.46 2.01 -15.30
CA GLU A 68 4.72 1.34 -14.99
C GLU A 68 4.88 1.08 -13.49
N VAL A 69 4.54 2.06 -12.63
CA VAL A 69 4.51 1.89 -11.17
C VAL A 69 3.52 0.81 -10.77
N ALA A 70 2.31 0.81 -11.31
CA ALA A 70 1.31 -0.23 -11.03
C ALA A 70 1.81 -1.62 -11.43
N ARG A 71 2.43 -1.74 -12.62
CA ARG A 71 3.01 -3.01 -13.10
C ARG A 71 4.16 -3.48 -12.20
N ALA A 72 5.08 -2.59 -11.86
CA ALA A 72 6.20 -2.91 -10.98
C ALA A 72 5.71 -3.32 -9.58
N THR A 73 4.74 -2.60 -9.02
CA THR A 73 4.13 -2.93 -7.73
C THR A 73 3.44 -4.30 -7.75
N ALA A 74 2.72 -4.61 -8.84
CA ALA A 74 2.11 -5.92 -9.01
C ALA A 74 3.17 -7.04 -9.05
N LYS A 75 4.30 -6.83 -9.76
CA LYS A 75 5.43 -7.76 -9.76
C LYS A 75 6.04 -7.93 -8.36
N LEU A 76 6.25 -6.85 -7.63
CA LEU A 76 6.77 -6.90 -6.25
C LEU A 76 5.87 -7.74 -5.34
N ARG A 77 4.56 -7.68 -5.52
CA ARG A 77 3.58 -8.49 -4.74
C ARG A 77 3.67 -9.99 -5.03
N THR A 78 4.22 -10.40 -6.17
CA THR A 78 4.44 -11.82 -6.49
C THR A 78 5.69 -12.39 -5.85
N LEU A 79 6.56 -11.53 -5.31
CA LEU A 79 7.76 -11.95 -4.61
C LEU A 79 7.41 -12.34 -3.16
N ASP A 80 8.19 -13.26 -2.61
CA ASP A 80 8.08 -13.64 -1.20
C ASP A 80 8.71 -12.56 -0.31
N LEU A 81 8.00 -11.45 -0.14
CA LEU A 81 8.38 -10.30 0.67
C LEU A 81 7.77 -10.40 2.06
N LEU A 82 8.47 -9.87 3.06
CA LEU A 82 7.96 -9.74 4.43
C LEU A 82 6.71 -8.86 4.46
N LYS A 83 6.73 -7.78 3.67
CA LYS A 83 5.58 -6.89 3.50
C LYS A 83 5.41 -6.51 2.03
N PRO A 84 4.55 -7.22 1.29
CA PRO A 84 4.19 -6.81 -0.06
C PRO A 84 3.59 -5.40 -0.08
N PRO A 85 3.97 -4.55 -1.07
CA PRO A 85 3.50 -3.16 -1.12
C PRO A 85 2.00 -3.09 -1.43
N GLY A 86 1.30 -2.18 -0.75
CA GLY A 86 -0.08 -1.83 -1.01
C GLY A 86 -0.22 -0.68 -2.00
N VAL A 87 -1.44 -0.20 -2.18
CA VAL A 87 -1.75 0.96 -3.04
C VAL A 87 -1.13 2.24 -2.48
N ALA A 88 -1.09 2.39 -1.15
CA ALA A 88 -0.49 3.55 -0.51
C ALA A 88 1.01 3.65 -0.83
N GLU A 89 1.73 2.54 -0.71
CA GLU A 89 3.16 2.48 -1.06
C GLU A 89 3.39 2.73 -2.56
N ALA A 90 2.49 2.27 -3.44
CA ALA A 90 2.55 2.58 -4.88
C ALA A 90 2.37 4.09 -5.15
N MET A 91 1.44 4.74 -4.42
CA MET A 91 1.23 6.19 -4.49
C MET A 91 2.45 6.97 -4.00
N ASP A 92 3.03 6.57 -2.86
CA ASP A 92 4.25 7.18 -2.32
C ASP A 92 5.40 7.08 -3.33
N TRP A 93 5.54 5.92 -3.97
CA TRP A 93 6.59 5.70 -4.97
C TRP A 93 6.37 6.55 -6.22
N ALA A 94 5.15 6.58 -6.76
CA ALA A 94 4.82 7.41 -7.91
C ALA A 94 5.06 8.91 -7.62
N THR A 95 4.73 9.36 -6.41
CA THR A 95 4.98 10.74 -5.95
C THR A 95 6.48 11.04 -5.88
N ALA A 96 7.27 10.14 -5.30
CA ALA A 96 8.72 10.29 -5.22
C ALA A 96 9.36 10.36 -6.60
N LEU A 97 8.97 9.46 -7.51
CA LEU A 97 9.44 9.45 -8.90
C LEU A 97 9.09 10.75 -9.64
N HIS A 98 7.85 11.21 -9.51
CA HIS A 98 7.41 12.47 -10.10
C HIS A 98 8.21 13.66 -9.56
N THR A 99 8.45 13.71 -8.25
CA THR A 99 9.25 14.77 -7.60
C THR A 99 10.70 14.77 -8.12
N LEU A 100 11.25 13.62 -8.48
CA LEU A 100 12.55 13.48 -9.12
C LEU A 100 12.55 13.81 -10.63
N GLY A 101 11.39 14.22 -11.16
CA GLY A 101 11.23 14.56 -12.57
C GLY A 101 11.07 13.38 -13.52
N ALA A 102 10.87 12.17 -12.99
CA ALA A 102 10.66 10.99 -13.81
C ALA A 102 9.31 11.05 -14.52
N ARG A 103 9.28 10.72 -15.81
CA ARG A 103 8.06 10.57 -16.61
C ARG A 103 7.76 9.12 -16.95
N GLU A 104 8.74 8.26 -16.78
CA GLU A 104 8.70 6.81 -16.97
C GLU A 104 9.54 6.14 -15.88
N LEU A 105 9.37 4.86 -15.67
CA LEU A 105 10.07 4.09 -14.67
C LEU A 105 11.34 3.47 -15.26
N ASP A 106 12.42 4.23 -15.27
CA ASP A 106 13.73 3.72 -15.60
C ASP A 106 14.20 2.69 -14.54
N PRO A 107 14.79 1.54 -14.95
CA PRO A 107 15.23 0.49 -14.01
C PRO A 107 16.24 0.95 -12.95
N ASP A 108 17.14 1.87 -13.29
CA ASP A 108 18.13 2.38 -12.33
C ASP A 108 17.49 3.35 -11.33
N VAL A 109 16.57 4.20 -11.80
CA VAL A 109 15.79 5.09 -10.93
C VAL A 109 14.87 4.26 -10.03
N ALA A 110 14.23 3.21 -10.58
CA ALA A 110 13.41 2.29 -9.81
C ALA A 110 14.21 1.66 -8.67
N ALA A 111 15.39 1.11 -8.97
CA ALA A 111 16.25 0.48 -7.97
C ALA A 111 16.68 1.45 -6.86
N ARG A 112 16.99 2.69 -7.21
CA ARG A 112 17.41 3.73 -6.23
C ARG A 112 16.26 4.25 -5.37
N THR A 113 15.03 4.09 -5.80
CA THR A 113 13.83 4.60 -5.11
C THR A 113 13.01 3.51 -4.42
N LEU A 114 13.49 2.27 -4.37
CA LEU A 114 12.80 1.14 -3.73
C LEU A 114 12.38 1.41 -2.29
N GLY A 115 13.13 2.22 -1.54
CA GLY A 115 12.77 2.62 -0.17
C GLY A 115 11.45 3.40 -0.06
N ALA A 116 10.92 3.95 -1.16
CA ALA A 116 9.60 4.57 -1.17
C ALA A 116 8.48 3.51 -1.15
N VAL A 117 8.68 2.36 -1.81
CA VAL A 117 7.68 1.30 -1.98
C VAL A 117 7.89 0.11 -1.03
N LEU A 118 9.12 -0.17 -0.63
CA LEU A 118 9.48 -1.23 0.32
C LEU A 118 9.90 -0.62 1.66
N LYS A 119 9.30 -1.10 2.74
CA LYS A 119 9.52 -0.54 4.10
C LYS A 119 10.43 -1.40 4.96
N TYR A 120 10.80 -2.59 4.50
CA TYR A 120 11.73 -3.50 5.17
C TYR A 120 13.04 -3.60 4.39
N ARG A 121 14.15 -3.52 5.12
CA ARG A 121 15.48 -3.60 4.51
C ARG A 121 15.71 -4.94 3.81
N GLU A 122 15.27 -6.02 4.44
CA GLU A 122 15.38 -7.38 3.91
C GLU A 122 14.67 -7.53 2.56
N ASP A 123 13.49 -6.90 2.41
CA ASP A 123 12.76 -6.88 1.16
C ASP A 123 13.51 -6.08 0.09
N THR A 124 14.07 -4.93 0.47
CA THR A 124 14.89 -4.11 -0.44
C THR A 124 16.13 -4.86 -0.90
N ASP A 125 16.86 -5.50 0.03
CA ASP A 125 18.06 -6.28 -0.27
C ASP A 125 17.73 -7.46 -1.20
N ARG A 126 16.59 -8.15 -0.97
CA ARG A 126 16.10 -9.24 -1.83
C ARG A 126 15.82 -8.74 -3.26
N VAL A 127 15.13 -7.62 -3.40
CA VAL A 127 14.82 -7.04 -4.72
C VAL A 127 16.08 -6.57 -5.43
N HIS A 128 17.04 -5.98 -4.72
CA HIS A 128 18.33 -5.60 -5.29
C HIS A 128 19.16 -6.79 -5.76
N ALA A 129 19.06 -7.96 -5.12
CA ALA A 129 19.73 -9.18 -5.54
C ALA A 129 19.16 -9.78 -6.84
N MET A 130 17.94 -9.38 -7.23
CA MET A 130 17.33 -9.79 -8.47
C MET A 130 17.84 -8.93 -9.63
N ALA A 131 17.92 -9.51 -10.86
CA ALA A 131 18.31 -8.77 -12.04
C ALA A 131 17.34 -7.60 -12.28
N ARG A 132 17.84 -6.37 -12.25
CA ARG A 132 17.05 -5.14 -12.42
C ARG A 132 16.15 -5.16 -13.64
N GLY A 133 16.64 -5.66 -14.76
CA GLY A 133 15.88 -5.77 -16.00
C GLY A 133 14.69 -6.73 -15.93
N ALA A 134 14.76 -7.78 -15.10
CA ALA A 134 13.65 -8.73 -14.94
C ALA A 134 12.47 -8.15 -14.18
N LEU A 135 12.70 -7.16 -13.31
CA LEU A 135 11.66 -6.56 -12.47
C LEU A 135 11.06 -5.30 -13.10
N PHE A 136 11.89 -4.45 -13.68
CA PHE A 136 11.51 -3.10 -14.13
C PHE A 136 11.65 -2.89 -15.63
N GLY A 137 12.28 -3.82 -16.36
CA GLY A 137 12.36 -3.78 -17.82
C GLY A 137 10.96 -3.96 -18.41
N GLY A 138 10.51 -2.96 -19.17
CA GLY A 138 9.31 -3.06 -19.97
C GLY A 138 9.47 -4.16 -21.03
N GLY A 139 8.58 -5.13 -21.05
CA GLY A 139 8.34 -6.00 -22.17
C GLY A 139 7.36 -5.36 -23.10
#